data_6baecd6e6a03c9cbcd9510f40ec26768
#
_entry.id   6baecd6e6a03c9cbcd9510f40ec26768
#
_cell.length_a   1.000
_cell.length_b   1.000
_cell.length_c   1.000
_cell.angle_alpha   90.00
_cell.angle_beta   90.00
_cell.angle_gamma   90.00
#
_symmetry.space_group_name_H-M   'P 1'
#
loop_
_entity.id
_entity.type
_entity.pdbx_description
1 polymer ?
#
loop_
_entity_poly.entity_id
_entity_poly.type
_entity_poly.pdbx_seq_one_letter_code
_entity_poly.pdbx_strand_id
1 'polypeptide(L)'
;MTGATMYFSVEEGKSDDSGKAPDASAHQALEGLRAELDAVDATLLETVGQRLEVCRRIGELKRRSDIAMMQPHRIDLVHERARRYADSHSLSPAFFDALYDLLIAETCRLEELVINGGTGASSADGSGHNGHHHPLPPTNAESS
;
A
#
# COMPACT_ATOMS: atom_id res chain seq x y z
N MET A 1 70.99 -9.62 -23.62
CA MET A 1 69.51 -9.68 -23.46
C MET A 1 69.03 -8.37 -22.85
N THR A 2 68.65 -7.47 -23.68
CA THR A 2 68.31 -6.09 -23.36
C THR A 2 66.77 -5.97 -23.23
N GLY A 3 66.32 -5.78 -22.01
CA GLY A 3 64.94 -5.50 -21.71
C GLY A 3 64.65 -4.01 -21.96
N ALA A 4 63.86 -3.74 -22.97
CA ALA A 4 63.37 -2.38 -23.23
C ALA A 4 62.22 -2.08 -22.27
N THR A 5 62.47 -1.19 -21.32
CA THR A 5 61.47 -0.61 -20.48
C THR A 5 60.71 0.47 -21.28
N MET A 6 59.50 0.14 -21.70
CA MET A 6 58.61 1.15 -22.27
C MET A 6 58.00 1.99 -21.14
N TYR A 7 58.47 3.22 -21.08
CA TYR A 7 57.78 4.26 -20.29
C TYR A 7 56.46 4.62 -20.99
N PHE A 8 55.39 4.24 -20.39
CA PHE A 8 54.08 4.75 -20.78
C PHE A 8 53.93 6.16 -20.18
N SER A 9 54.10 7.15 -20.99
CA SER A 9 53.75 8.51 -20.60
C SER A 9 52.24 8.61 -20.46
N VAL A 10 51.78 8.67 -19.23
CA VAL A 10 50.42 9.05 -18.94
C VAL A 10 50.32 10.56 -19.24
N GLU A 11 49.78 10.90 -20.39
CA GLU A 11 49.31 12.26 -20.65
C GLU A 11 48.16 12.48 -19.71
N GLU A 12 48.40 13.32 -18.69
CA GLU A 12 47.34 13.92 -17.89
C GLU A 12 46.46 14.75 -18.80
N GLY A 13 45.41 14.12 -19.35
CA GLY A 13 44.30 14.81 -19.96
C GLY A 13 43.66 15.70 -18.90
N LYS A 14 44.01 16.96 -18.95
CA LYS A 14 43.37 18.02 -18.22
C LYS A 14 41.89 17.98 -18.59
N SER A 15 41.11 17.33 -17.77
CA SER A 15 39.65 17.44 -17.81
C SER A 15 39.31 18.89 -17.50
N ASP A 16 39.12 19.67 -18.53
CA ASP A 16 38.43 20.93 -18.44
C ASP A 16 36.96 20.63 -18.11
N ASP A 17 36.75 20.25 -16.87
CA ASP A 17 35.43 20.32 -16.25
C ASP A 17 35.18 21.84 -15.97
N SER A 18 34.97 22.53 -17.04
CA SER A 18 34.32 23.82 -17.00
C SER A 18 32.90 23.56 -16.55
N GLY A 19 32.71 23.50 -15.24
CA GLY A 19 31.41 23.46 -14.57
C GLY A 19 30.63 24.68 -15.04
N LYS A 20 30.07 24.61 -16.26
CA LYS A 20 29.11 25.56 -16.76
C LYS A 20 27.93 25.51 -15.81
N ALA A 21 27.78 26.54 -14.99
CA ALA A 21 26.58 26.72 -14.18
C ALA A 21 25.35 26.47 -15.07
N PRO A 22 24.40 25.67 -14.64
CA PRO A 22 23.21 25.36 -15.43
C PRO A 22 22.61 26.70 -15.90
N ASP A 23 22.33 26.79 -17.19
CA ASP A 23 21.72 27.95 -17.80
C ASP A 23 20.47 28.33 -17.00
N ALA A 24 20.34 29.62 -16.63
CA ALA A 24 19.20 30.09 -15.84
C ALA A 24 17.84 29.73 -16.49
N SER A 25 17.79 29.69 -17.83
CA SER A 25 16.59 29.28 -18.56
C SER A 25 16.28 27.78 -18.38
N ALA A 26 17.31 26.91 -18.37
CA ALA A 26 17.16 25.50 -18.11
C ALA A 26 16.72 25.23 -16.66
N HIS A 27 17.24 26.01 -15.73
CA HIS A 27 16.83 25.93 -14.32
C HIS A 27 15.36 26.31 -14.15
N GLN A 28 14.92 27.40 -14.77
CA GLN A 28 13.53 27.83 -14.75
C GLN A 28 12.59 26.82 -15.41
N ALA A 29 12.99 26.23 -16.54
CA ALA A 29 12.23 25.17 -17.19
C ALA A 29 12.09 23.93 -16.29
N LEU A 30 13.16 23.55 -15.58
CA LEU A 30 13.15 22.44 -14.62
C LEU A 30 12.17 22.70 -13.45
N GLU A 31 12.17 23.91 -12.90
CA GLU A 31 11.22 24.27 -11.84
C GLU A 31 9.76 24.24 -12.34
N GLY A 32 9.51 24.65 -13.58
CA GLY A 32 8.19 24.50 -14.21
C GLY A 32 7.73 23.06 -14.30
N LEU A 33 8.61 22.14 -14.75
CA LEU A 33 8.31 20.71 -14.84
C LEU A 33 8.13 20.05 -13.46
N ARG A 34 8.87 20.50 -12.46
CA ARG A 34 8.68 20.03 -11.07
C ARG A 34 7.31 20.42 -10.54
N ALA A 35 6.87 21.66 -10.78
CA ALA A 35 5.53 22.10 -10.38
C ALA A 35 4.42 21.31 -11.09
N GLU A 36 4.63 20.96 -12.35
CA GLU A 36 3.73 20.07 -13.09
C GLU A 36 3.68 18.67 -12.47
N LEU A 37 4.84 18.10 -12.13
CA LEU A 37 4.95 16.80 -11.46
C LEU A 37 4.24 16.80 -10.10
N ASP A 38 4.45 17.84 -9.30
CA ASP A 38 3.78 17.98 -7.99
C ASP A 38 2.24 17.97 -8.13
N ALA A 39 1.72 18.63 -9.16
CA ALA A 39 0.27 18.62 -9.44
C ALA A 39 -0.24 17.24 -9.86
N VAL A 40 0.52 16.51 -10.67
CA VAL A 40 0.20 15.13 -11.06
C VAL A 40 0.26 14.20 -9.85
N ASP A 41 1.27 14.34 -8.99
CA ASP A 41 1.40 13.54 -7.78
C ASP A 41 0.25 13.78 -6.80
N ALA A 42 -0.20 15.03 -6.64
CA ALA A 42 -1.38 15.33 -5.84
C ALA A 42 -2.63 14.61 -6.37
N THR A 43 -2.84 14.61 -7.69
CA THR A 43 -3.93 13.89 -8.35
C THR A 43 -3.81 12.37 -8.18
N LEU A 44 -2.59 11.83 -8.26
CA LEU A 44 -2.31 10.42 -8.04
C LEU A 44 -2.69 9.99 -6.63
N LEU A 45 -2.26 10.74 -5.61
CA LEU A 45 -2.60 10.46 -4.21
C LEU A 45 -4.11 10.46 -3.98
N GLU A 46 -4.81 11.45 -4.50
CA GLU A 46 -6.26 11.55 -4.41
C GLU A 46 -6.94 10.36 -5.09
N THR A 47 -6.51 9.98 -6.29
CA THR A 47 -7.06 8.87 -7.05
C THR A 47 -6.83 7.52 -6.35
N VAL A 48 -5.66 7.31 -5.77
CA VAL A 48 -5.37 6.13 -4.95
C VAL A 48 -6.28 6.10 -3.72
N GLY A 49 -6.42 7.22 -3.03
CA GLY A 49 -7.34 7.35 -1.89
C GLY A 49 -8.79 7.01 -2.25
N GLN A 50 -9.29 7.53 -3.35
CA GLN A 50 -10.64 7.23 -3.87
C GLN A 50 -10.79 5.73 -4.20
N ARG A 51 -9.77 5.13 -4.83
CA ARG A 51 -9.78 3.70 -5.13
C ARG A 51 -9.89 2.85 -3.85
N LEU A 52 -9.12 3.16 -2.85
CA LEU A 52 -9.12 2.44 -1.56
C LEU A 52 -10.47 2.61 -0.84
N GLU A 53 -11.08 3.79 -0.89
CA GLU A 53 -12.40 4.02 -0.33
C GLU A 53 -13.49 3.19 -1.02
N VAL A 54 -13.45 3.07 -2.34
CA VAL A 54 -14.36 2.18 -3.09
C VAL A 54 -14.14 0.72 -2.67
N CYS A 55 -12.89 0.29 -2.50
CA CYS A 55 -12.56 -1.06 -2.03
C CYS A 55 -13.10 -1.31 -0.62
N ARG A 56 -12.98 -0.35 0.29
CA ARG A 56 -13.57 -0.44 1.64
C ARG A 56 -15.08 -0.66 1.59
N ARG A 57 -15.80 0.09 0.75
CA ARG A 57 -17.24 -0.06 0.55
C ARG A 57 -17.61 -1.42 -0.06
N ILE A 58 -16.79 -1.95 -0.96
CA ILE A 58 -16.94 -3.31 -1.49
C ILE A 58 -16.78 -4.33 -0.36
N GLY A 59 -15.77 -4.19 0.49
CA GLY A 59 -15.56 -5.05 1.65
C GLY A 59 -16.76 -5.05 2.60
N GLU A 60 -17.33 -3.89 2.90
CA GLU A 60 -18.54 -3.77 3.72
C GLU A 60 -19.75 -4.49 3.09
N LEU A 61 -19.92 -4.35 1.76
CA LEU A 61 -20.98 -5.04 1.04
C LEU A 61 -20.80 -6.55 1.07
N LYS A 62 -19.60 -7.04 0.79
CA LYS A 62 -19.28 -8.48 0.86
C LYS A 62 -19.56 -9.07 2.24
N ARG A 63 -19.15 -8.37 3.29
CA ARG A 63 -19.40 -8.78 4.67
C ARG A 63 -20.90 -8.91 4.98
N ARG A 64 -21.70 -7.94 4.52
CA ARG A 64 -23.16 -7.96 4.76
C ARG A 64 -23.91 -8.97 3.91
N SER A 65 -23.35 -9.37 2.79
CA SER A 65 -24.01 -10.23 1.79
C SER A 65 -23.44 -11.64 1.72
N ASP A 66 -22.53 -12.00 2.62
CA ASP A 66 -21.83 -13.30 2.68
C ASP A 66 -21.15 -13.66 1.33
N ILE A 67 -20.56 -12.68 0.68
CA ILE A 67 -19.83 -12.83 -0.56
C ILE A 67 -18.35 -13.09 -0.25
N ALA A 68 -17.75 -14.08 -0.94
CA ALA A 68 -16.35 -14.42 -0.76
C ALA A 68 -15.42 -13.20 -0.97
N MET A 69 -14.48 -13.00 -0.02
CA MET A 69 -13.52 -11.89 -0.04
C MET A 69 -12.57 -12.01 -1.23
N MET A 70 -11.98 -13.17 -1.43
CA MET A 70 -11.04 -13.43 -2.52
C MET A 70 -11.78 -13.82 -3.80
N GLN A 71 -11.53 -13.05 -4.84
CA GLN A 71 -12.03 -13.30 -6.19
C GLN A 71 -10.84 -13.31 -7.16
N PRO A 72 -10.12 -14.45 -7.33
CA PRO A 72 -8.90 -14.53 -8.13
C PRO A 72 -9.07 -13.99 -9.55
N HIS A 73 -10.17 -14.32 -10.20
CA HIS A 73 -10.48 -13.81 -11.54
C HIS A 73 -10.50 -12.26 -11.61
N ARG A 74 -10.95 -11.61 -10.54
CA ARG A 74 -10.96 -10.14 -10.49
C ARG A 74 -9.55 -9.56 -10.39
N ILE A 75 -8.67 -10.23 -9.67
CA ILE A 75 -7.26 -9.85 -9.54
C ILE A 75 -6.56 -9.98 -10.88
N ASP A 76 -6.73 -11.11 -11.58
CA ASP A 76 -6.16 -11.34 -12.90
C ASP A 76 -6.60 -10.28 -13.90
N LEU A 77 -7.87 -9.92 -13.90
CA LEU A 77 -8.43 -8.90 -14.78
C LEU A 77 -7.80 -7.51 -14.54
N VAL A 78 -7.54 -7.17 -13.29
CA VAL A 78 -6.90 -5.89 -12.93
C VAL A 78 -5.46 -5.85 -13.43
N HIS A 79 -4.68 -6.92 -13.23
CA HIS A 79 -3.33 -7.04 -13.75
C HIS A 79 -3.28 -6.99 -15.28
N GLU A 80 -4.17 -7.69 -15.95
CA GLU A 80 -4.25 -7.66 -17.40
C GLU A 80 -4.52 -6.25 -17.95
N ARG A 81 -5.43 -5.50 -17.33
CA ARG A 81 -5.67 -4.10 -17.68
C ARG A 81 -4.44 -3.22 -17.50
N ALA A 82 -3.73 -3.42 -16.38
CA ALA A 82 -2.51 -2.69 -16.08
C ALA A 82 -1.41 -2.93 -17.13
N ARG A 83 -1.20 -4.18 -17.52
CA ARG A 83 -0.23 -4.55 -18.57
C ARG A 83 -0.60 -3.95 -19.92
N ARG A 84 -1.86 -4.06 -20.33
CA ARG A 84 -2.33 -3.46 -21.60
C ARG A 84 -2.14 -1.95 -21.63
N TYR A 85 -2.39 -1.28 -20.51
CA TYR A 85 -2.13 0.15 -20.38
C TYR A 85 -0.65 0.46 -20.58
N ALA A 86 0.22 -0.27 -19.90
CA ALA A 86 1.67 -0.11 -20.02
C ALA A 86 2.13 -0.31 -21.47
N ASP A 87 1.70 -1.39 -22.12
CA ASP A 87 2.06 -1.69 -23.51
C ASP A 87 1.61 -0.59 -24.48
N SER A 88 0.40 -0.09 -24.32
CA SER A 88 -0.14 0.96 -25.19
C SER A 88 0.51 2.33 -25.02
N HIS A 89 1.23 2.56 -23.89
CA HIS A 89 1.90 3.82 -23.57
C HIS A 89 3.43 3.70 -23.55
N SER A 90 3.97 2.57 -24.03
CA SER A 90 5.43 2.31 -24.02
C SER A 90 6.03 2.40 -22.61
N LEU A 91 5.29 1.94 -21.62
CA LEU A 91 5.71 1.88 -20.22
C LEU A 91 6.05 0.43 -19.83
N SER A 92 6.65 0.24 -18.65
CA SER A 92 7.01 -1.09 -18.16
C SER A 92 5.81 -1.87 -17.63
N PRO A 93 5.40 -3.00 -18.24
CA PRO A 93 4.35 -3.86 -17.69
C PRO A 93 4.69 -4.40 -16.31
N ALA A 94 5.97 -4.75 -16.08
CA ALA A 94 6.43 -5.25 -14.79
C ALA A 94 6.29 -4.23 -13.66
N PHE A 95 6.51 -2.94 -13.96
CA PHE A 95 6.27 -1.86 -12.99
C PHE A 95 4.79 -1.78 -12.62
N PHE A 96 3.89 -1.84 -13.60
CA PHE A 96 2.46 -1.78 -13.34
C PHE A 96 1.93 -3.02 -12.61
N ASP A 97 2.47 -4.20 -12.89
CA ASP A 97 2.16 -5.41 -12.11
C ASP A 97 2.53 -5.22 -10.63
N ALA A 98 3.77 -4.77 -10.35
CA ALA A 98 4.23 -4.52 -8.98
C ALA A 98 3.40 -3.43 -8.27
N LEU A 99 3.03 -2.37 -8.98
CA LEU A 99 2.17 -1.31 -8.44
C LEU A 99 0.80 -1.87 -8.03
N TYR A 100 0.18 -2.68 -8.89
CA TYR A 100 -1.12 -3.27 -8.58
C TYR A 100 -1.05 -4.36 -7.51
N ASP A 101 0.06 -5.09 -7.39
CA ASP A 101 0.29 -5.98 -6.24
C ASP A 101 0.24 -5.21 -4.92
N LEU A 102 0.88 -4.04 -4.83
CA LEU A 102 0.83 -3.18 -3.66
C LEU A 102 -0.58 -2.65 -3.38
N LEU A 103 -1.28 -2.18 -4.40
CA LEU A 103 -2.65 -1.69 -4.28
C LEU A 103 -3.63 -2.78 -3.83
N ILE A 104 -3.46 -4.01 -4.32
CA ILE A 104 -4.28 -5.16 -3.94
C ILE A 104 -3.97 -5.56 -2.50
N ALA A 105 -2.70 -5.63 -2.11
CA ALA A 105 -2.31 -5.94 -0.74
C ALA A 105 -2.91 -4.95 0.26
N GLU A 106 -2.87 -3.65 -0.03
CA GLU A 106 -3.48 -2.63 0.82
C GLU A 106 -5.02 -2.74 0.84
N THR A 107 -5.64 -3.08 -0.28
CA THR A 107 -7.08 -3.36 -0.34
C THR A 107 -7.46 -4.51 0.59
N CYS A 108 -6.74 -5.63 0.55
CA CYS A 108 -6.98 -6.77 1.44
C CYS A 108 -6.83 -6.39 2.91
N ARG A 109 -5.79 -5.62 3.25
CA ARG A 109 -5.58 -5.13 4.61
C ARG A 109 -6.76 -4.29 5.11
N LEU A 110 -7.28 -3.39 4.29
CA LEU A 110 -8.44 -2.55 4.65
C LEU A 110 -9.73 -3.38 4.79
N GLU A 111 -9.93 -4.35 3.89
CA GLU A 111 -11.08 -5.26 3.97
C GLU A 111 -11.06 -6.09 5.26
N GLU A 112 -9.90 -6.60 5.68
CA GLU A 112 -9.72 -7.31 6.95
C GLU A 112 -10.04 -6.42 8.17
N LEU A 113 -9.65 -5.15 8.16
CA LEU A 113 -10.00 -4.21 9.23
C LEU A 113 -11.51 -3.98 9.32
N VAL A 114 -12.20 -3.90 8.21
CA VAL A 114 -13.66 -3.77 8.16
C VAL A 114 -14.35 -5.00 8.76
N ILE A 115 -13.83 -6.20 8.49
CA ILE A 115 -14.36 -7.46 9.03
C ILE A 115 -14.13 -7.51 10.53
N ASN A 116 -12.91 -7.29 10.99
CA ASN A 116 -12.52 -7.42 12.40
C ASN A 116 -13.07 -6.29 13.26
N GLY A 117 -13.21 -5.08 12.75
CA GLY A 117 -13.81 -3.93 13.44
C GLY A 117 -15.30 -4.11 13.70
N GLY A 118 -16.00 -4.94 12.90
CA GLY A 118 -17.40 -5.28 13.12
C GLY A 118 -17.65 -6.31 14.23
N THR A 119 -16.63 -7.05 14.62
CA THR A 119 -16.70 -8.05 15.72
C THR A 119 -16.30 -7.48 17.08
N GLY A 120 -15.69 -6.30 17.13
CA GLY A 120 -15.23 -5.67 18.38
C GLY A 120 -16.24 -4.79 19.11
N ALA A 121 -17.43 -4.56 18.55
CA ALA A 121 -18.44 -3.67 19.16
C ALA A 121 -19.52 -4.40 19.98
N SER A 122 -19.35 -5.69 20.28
CA SER A 122 -20.38 -6.47 21.01
C SER A 122 -19.88 -7.10 22.31
N SER A 123 -18.88 -6.53 22.97
CA SER A 123 -18.43 -7.05 24.28
C SER A 123 -18.01 -5.93 25.24
N ALA A 124 -18.91 -4.97 25.49
CA ALA A 124 -18.75 -4.04 26.58
C ALA A 124 -20.12 -3.59 27.09
N ASP A 125 -20.90 -4.52 27.59
CA ASP A 125 -21.91 -4.21 28.61
C ASP A 125 -22.08 -5.45 29.51
N GLY A 126 -21.22 -5.56 30.48
CA GLY A 126 -21.26 -6.48 31.60
C GLY A 126 -21.33 -5.67 32.87
N SER A 127 -22.49 -5.05 33.10
CA SER A 127 -22.81 -4.39 34.36
C SER A 127 -22.65 -5.37 35.51
N GLY A 128 -21.69 -5.10 36.38
CA GLY A 128 -21.57 -5.74 37.67
C GLY A 128 -22.81 -5.49 38.54
N HIS A 129 -23.50 -6.51 38.88
CA HIS A 129 -24.40 -6.48 40.03
C HIS A 129 -23.91 -7.46 41.07
N ASN A 130 -23.31 -6.90 42.09
CA ASN A 130 -22.92 -7.52 43.34
C ASN A 130 -24.19 -7.83 44.14
N GLY A 131 -24.58 -9.07 44.21
CA GLY A 131 -25.70 -9.53 45.02
C GLY A 131 -25.23 -10.68 45.95
N HIS A 132 -24.82 -10.31 47.16
CA HIS A 132 -24.60 -11.23 48.23
C HIS A 132 -25.94 -11.96 48.52
N HIS A 133 -25.95 -13.25 48.30
CA HIS A 133 -26.92 -14.13 48.94
C HIS A 133 -26.20 -15.34 49.55
N HIS A 134 -26.17 -15.30 50.85
CA HIS A 134 -25.71 -16.31 51.77
C HIS A 134 -26.73 -17.49 51.77
N PRO A 135 -26.36 -18.74 51.54
CA PRO A 135 -27.28 -19.87 51.74
C PRO A 135 -27.20 -20.36 53.18
N LEU A 136 -28.36 -20.47 53.79
CA LEU A 136 -28.57 -21.14 55.08
C LEU A 136 -28.43 -22.66 54.94
N PRO A 137 -28.00 -23.38 56.00
CA PRO A 137 -27.79 -24.80 55.96
C PRO A 137 -29.11 -25.58 56.08
N PRO A 138 -29.17 -26.86 55.62
CA PRO A 138 -30.34 -27.67 55.76
C PRO A 138 -30.45 -28.27 57.15
N THR A 139 -31.63 -28.13 57.74
CA THR A 139 -32.01 -28.81 58.93
C THR A 139 -32.41 -30.25 58.63
N ASN A 140 -31.76 -31.17 59.33
CA ASN A 140 -32.17 -32.55 59.46
C ASN A 140 -33.57 -32.67 60.09
N ALA A 141 -34.40 -33.53 59.53
CA ALA A 141 -35.46 -34.18 60.29
C ALA A 141 -35.54 -35.65 59.88
N GLU A 142 -35.22 -36.41 60.85
CA GLU A 142 -35.38 -37.87 60.98
C GLU A 142 -36.83 -38.35 60.84
N SER A 143 -36.89 -39.58 60.64
CA SER A 143 -37.86 -40.57 61.21
C SER A 143 -38.71 -41.29 60.22
N SER A 144 -38.46 -42.57 60.30
CA SER A 144 -39.18 -43.76 60.29
C SER A 144 -39.36 -44.50 59.00
#